data_04b9fa470840fb52672fff104492ab92
#
_entry.id   04b9fa470840fb52672fff104492ab92
#
_cell.length_a   1.000
_cell.length_b   1.000
_cell.length_c   1.000
_cell.angle_alpha   90.00
_cell.angle_beta   90.00
_cell.angle_gamma   90.00
#
_symmetry.space_group_name_H-M   'P 1'
#
loop_
_entity.id
_entity.type
_entity.pdbx_description
1 polymer ?
#
loop_
_entity_poly.entity_id
_entity_poly.type
_entity_poly.pdbx_seq_one_letter_code
_entity_poly.pdbx_strand_id
1 'polypeptide(L)'
;MTSSTKVGLVLVAVIAAFAGYYGNKILGSKPPEIAPGQEITPELAQEAIGALFGPFPPEFIVPTGFQRHEPIRSANEPDNSIPTQPLSKWKELKPGHQVDVPEWPEAVGRYYIQRLTENTWWILADLFAVTLYVGEFEALIIDMPEFMVMEELFSNIDDILDGKPLTTLVYSHPHTDHIGAAQRFQGHQRARGIDVKIIGTQRTIREMDRYQMPLPRPNFIVDDGRAVFEFDGRDFIYASMVDWAHTGADAYVITPDEVLTVVDIFYGNRLPLHDYSGVQNMNGWVQIMRHMAGEDWHVANIGHVNVAHRKGLLRSLEYTNDIYDAWFRVAPKYWDRNFFPHAAVGESYVATFLRNLFDKIAFEVALELKLKLKPKWGHLPHWTLAHDHAMKVQWDLFLNYRYKDEPEIRPSFEPIKPQT
;
A
#
# COMPACT_ATOMS: atom_id res chain seq x y z
N MET A 1 30.95 -12.82 -19.80
CA MET A 1 31.01 -12.21 -18.46
C MET A 1 29.56 -11.85 -18.05
N THR A 2 29.04 -12.55 -17.09
CA THR A 2 27.66 -12.39 -16.62
C THR A 2 27.50 -11.11 -15.79
N SER A 3 26.29 -10.56 -15.72
CA SER A 3 25.95 -9.32 -15.00
C SER A 3 26.42 -9.32 -13.53
N SER A 4 26.44 -10.47 -12.86
CA SER A 4 26.91 -10.64 -11.49
C SER A 4 28.41 -10.37 -11.30
N THR A 5 29.23 -10.69 -12.32
CA THR A 5 30.68 -10.45 -12.27
C THR A 5 31.01 -8.94 -12.37
N LYS A 6 30.16 -8.17 -13.08
CA LYS A 6 30.37 -6.71 -13.20
C LYS A 6 29.99 -5.96 -11.91
N VAL A 7 28.96 -6.40 -11.20
CA VAL A 7 28.54 -5.79 -9.93
C VAL A 7 29.55 -6.07 -8.83
N GLY A 8 30.11 -7.28 -8.77
CA GLY A 8 31.20 -7.62 -7.85
C GLY A 8 32.46 -6.77 -8.06
N LEU A 9 32.85 -6.54 -9.34
CA LEU A 9 34.00 -5.73 -9.68
C LEU A 9 33.86 -4.24 -9.34
N VAL A 10 32.64 -3.68 -9.48
CA VAL A 10 32.38 -2.28 -9.11
C VAL A 10 32.37 -2.12 -7.59
N LEU A 11 31.83 -3.07 -6.85
CA LEU A 11 31.82 -3.02 -5.37
C LEU A 11 33.27 -3.14 -4.82
N VAL A 12 34.09 -4.02 -5.38
CA VAL A 12 35.51 -4.17 -5.01
C VAL A 12 36.32 -2.92 -5.38
N ALA A 13 36.06 -2.29 -6.52
CA ALA A 13 36.72 -1.05 -6.92
C ALA A 13 36.32 0.14 -6.02
N VAL A 14 35.08 0.23 -5.60
CA VAL A 14 34.60 1.27 -4.65
C VAL A 14 35.19 1.04 -3.27
N ILE A 15 35.21 -0.19 -2.77
CA ILE A 15 35.85 -0.54 -1.48
C ILE A 15 37.38 -0.28 -1.53
N ALA A 16 38.04 -0.63 -2.61
CA ALA A 16 39.50 -0.39 -2.78
C ALA A 16 39.82 1.10 -2.89
N ALA A 17 39.01 1.90 -3.57
CA ALA A 17 39.17 3.36 -3.67
C ALA A 17 38.96 4.05 -2.32
N PHE A 18 37.96 3.59 -1.55
CA PHE A 18 37.71 4.08 -0.20
C PHE A 18 38.84 3.69 0.78
N ALA A 19 39.30 2.45 0.71
CA ALA A 19 40.40 1.94 1.55
C ALA A 19 41.70 2.68 1.29
N GLY A 20 42.00 3.02 0.03
CA GLY A 20 43.19 3.77 -0.34
C GLY A 20 43.23 5.21 0.14
N TYR A 21 42.08 5.84 0.27
CA TYR A 21 41.97 7.26 0.69
C TYR A 21 41.95 7.45 2.21
N TYR A 22 41.34 6.51 2.94
CA TYR A 22 41.12 6.64 4.39
C TYR A 22 41.92 5.67 5.26
N GLY A 23 42.46 4.57 4.69
CA GLY A 23 43.08 3.49 5.45
C GLY A 23 44.36 3.87 6.22
N ASN A 24 44.97 5.02 5.94
CA ASN A 24 46.19 5.46 6.63
C ASN A 24 45.93 6.30 7.89
N LYS A 25 44.70 6.61 8.25
CA LYS A 25 44.46 7.54 9.36
C LYS A 25 43.71 7.00 10.58
N ILE A 26 43.04 5.85 10.50
CA ILE A 26 42.07 5.50 11.56
C ILE A 26 42.24 4.11 12.20
N LEU A 27 42.77 3.07 11.52
CA LEU A 27 42.78 1.71 12.11
C LEU A 27 44.05 0.92 11.80
N GLY A 28 44.59 0.24 12.79
CA GLY A 28 45.86 -0.50 12.75
C GLY A 28 45.82 -1.88 12.06
N SER A 29 44.77 -2.23 11.30
CA SER A 29 44.70 -3.48 10.57
C SER A 29 44.46 -3.23 9.08
N LYS A 30 45.25 -3.90 8.21
CA LYS A 30 44.98 -3.92 6.77
C LYS A 30 43.70 -4.75 6.51
N PRO A 31 42.78 -4.28 5.63
CA PRO A 31 41.69 -5.12 5.18
C PRO A 31 42.25 -6.35 4.43
N PRO A 32 41.53 -7.48 4.45
CA PRO A 32 41.95 -8.68 3.74
C PRO A 32 42.11 -8.39 2.25
N GLU A 33 43.20 -8.91 1.66
CA GLU A 33 43.46 -8.81 0.23
C GLU A 33 42.53 -9.78 -0.51
N ILE A 34 41.59 -9.24 -1.31
CA ILE A 34 40.67 -10.04 -2.11
C ILE A 34 41.28 -10.23 -3.50
N ALA A 35 41.59 -11.47 -3.84
CA ALA A 35 42.16 -11.79 -5.15
C ALA A 35 41.11 -11.58 -6.28
N PRO A 36 41.57 -11.19 -7.49
CA PRO A 36 40.66 -11.08 -8.64
C PRO A 36 39.93 -12.41 -8.91
N GLY A 37 38.59 -12.40 -8.86
CA GLY A 37 37.75 -13.58 -9.08
C GLY A 37 37.47 -14.42 -7.84
N GLN A 38 37.95 -14.04 -6.67
CA GLN A 38 37.61 -14.68 -5.41
C GLN A 38 36.14 -14.41 -5.08
N GLU A 39 35.43 -15.45 -4.68
CA GLU A 39 34.07 -15.33 -4.20
C GLU A 39 34.06 -14.62 -2.83
N ILE A 40 33.25 -13.58 -2.71
CA ILE A 40 33.13 -12.82 -1.48
C ILE A 40 32.06 -13.52 -0.62
N THR A 41 32.54 -14.30 0.37
CA THR A 41 31.62 -14.88 1.35
C THR A 41 31.16 -13.84 2.37
N PRO A 42 30.03 -14.06 3.06
CA PRO A 42 29.57 -13.17 4.12
C PRO A 42 30.65 -12.95 5.21
N GLU A 43 31.43 -13.96 5.55
CA GLU A 43 32.49 -13.89 6.56
C GLU A 43 33.64 -12.99 6.07
N LEU A 44 34.07 -13.13 4.81
CA LEU A 44 35.10 -12.30 4.21
C LEU A 44 34.66 -10.84 4.10
N ALA A 45 33.36 -10.60 3.76
CA ALA A 45 32.78 -9.26 3.74
C ALA A 45 32.74 -8.66 5.15
N GLN A 46 32.39 -9.45 6.16
CA GLN A 46 32.35 -9.02 7.56
C GLN A 46 33.74 -8.72 8.11
N GLU A 47 34.76 -9.52 7.74
CA GLU A 47 36.16 -9.29 8.09
C GLU A 47 36.68 -8.01 7.44
N ALA A 48 36.41 -7.80 6.15
CA ALA A 48 36.79 -6.59 5.44
C ALA A 48 36.12 -5.31 6.03
N ILE A 49 34.84 -5.39 6.37
CA ILE A 49 34.12 -4.32 7.01
C ILE A 49 34.64 -4.07 8.42
N GLY A 50 34.88 -5.12 9.20
CA GLY A 50 35.46 -5.02 10.54
C GLY A 50 36.88 -4.42 10.56
N ALA A 51 37.71 -4.74 9.54
CA ALA A 51 39.03 -4.15 9.37
C ALA A 51 38.98 -2.65 9.01
N LEU A 52 37.95 -2.23 8.25
CA LEU A 52 37.79 -0.82 7.83
C LEU A 52 37.17 0.04 8.92
N PHE A 53 36.25 -0.50 9.70
CA PHE A 53 35.37 0.28 10.59
C PHE A 53 35.46 -0.13 12.08
N GLY A 54 36.31 -1.11 12.41
CA GLY A 54 36.42 -1.70 13.74
C GLY A 54 35.31 -2.72 14.03
N PRO A 55 35.38 -3.42 15.18
CA PRO A 55 34.39 -4.40 15.55
C PRO A 55 33.06 -3.70 15.83
N PHE A 56 32.06 -4.01 15.02
CA PHE A 56 30.69 -3.62 15.34
C PHE A 56 30.23 -4.36 16.59
N PRO A 57 29.62 -3.68 17.56
CA PRO A 57 28.92 -4.38 18.62
C PRO A 57 27.90 -5.35 17.99
N PRO A 58 27.77 -6.59 18.54
CA PRO A 58 26.87 -7.61 17.99
C PRO A 58 25.42 -7.13 17.80
N GLU A 59 24.98 -6.20 18.61
CA GLU A 59 23.67 -5.58 18.53
C GLU A 59 23.43 -4.68 17.29
N PHE A 60 24.51 -4.29 16.61
CA PHE A 60 24.46 -3.53 15.34
C PHE A 60 24.62 -4.37 14.09
N ILE A 61 24.94 -5.63 14.24
CA ILE A 61 24.84 -6.55 13.13
C ILE A 61 23.34 -6.66 12.86
N VAL A 62 22.87 -5.91 11.87
CA VAL A 62 21.58 -6.17 11.27
C VAL A 62 21.59 -7.65 10.96
N PRO A 63 20.72 -8.46 11.60
CA PRO A 63 20.76 -9.88 11.35
C PRO A 63 20.73 -10.10 9.86
N THR A 64 21.67 -10.87 9.34
CA THR A 64 21.75 -11.23 7.93
C THR A 64 20.51 -11.98 7.42
N GLY A 65 19.50 -12.18 8.28
CA GLY A 65 18.14 -12.56 7.95
C GLY A 65 17.37 -11.53 7.10
N PHE A 66 17.90 -10.33 6.90
CA PHE A 66 17.58 -9.48 5.75
C PHE A 66 18.08 -10.08 4.44
N GLN A 67 18.53 -11.30 4.43
CA GLN A 67 18.75 -12.02 3.20
C GLN A 67 17.43 -12.08 2.47
N ARG A 68 17.36 -11.33 1.41
CA ARG A 68 16.32 -11.23 0.40
C ARG A 68 16.00 -12.59 -0.28
N HIS A 69 16.10 -13.70 0.45
CA HIS A 69 16.08 -15.04 -0.14
C HIS A 69 14.86 -15.87 0.24
N GLU A 70 14.04 -15.39 1.17
CA GLU A 70 12.75 -16.02 1.32
C GLU A 70 11.83 -15.54 0.21
N PRO A 71 11.17 -16.46 -0.49
CA PRO A 71 10.25 -16.09 -1.55
C PRO A 71 9.19 -15.15 -0.97
N ILE A 72 9.02 -14.01 -1.59
CA ILE A 72 7.97 -13.01 -1.28
C ILE A 72 6.58 -13.65 -1.23
N ARG A 73 6.42 -14.86 -1.78
CA ARG A 73 5.17 -15.64 -1.81
C ARG A 73 4.51 -15.87 -0.46
N SER A 74 5.26 -15.94 0.63
CA SER A 74 4.73 -16.14 1.98
C SER A 74 4.58 -14.85 2.78
N ALA A 75 4.92 -13.71 2.18
CA ALA A 75 5.03 -12.46 2.93
C ALA A 75 3.67 -11.90 3.37
N ASN A 76 2.61 -12.21 2.63
CA ASN A 76 1.26 -11.71 2.94
C ASN A 76 0.19 -12.72 2.46
N GLU A 77 0.09 -13.84 3.16
CA GLU A 77 -0.90 -14.88 2.83
C GLU A 77 -2.33 -14.40 3.12
N PRO A 78 -3.30 -14.78 2.26
CA PRO A 78 -4.69 -14.44 2.48
C PRO A 78 -5.27 -15.15 3.71
N ASP A 79 -6.28 -14.56 4.32
CA ASP A 79 -7.09 -15.20 5.36
C ASP A 79 -8.01 -16.26 4.76
N ASN A 80 -7.54 -17.48 4.70
CA ASN A 80 -8.29 -18.64 4.18
C ASN A 80 -9.46 -19.06 5.08
N SER A 81 -9.66 -18.41 6.24
CA SER A 81 -10.86 -18.64 7.06
C SER A 81 -12.10 -17.90 6.54
N ILE A 82 -11.93 -16.95 5.62
CA ILE A 82 -13.03 -16.26 4.95
C ILE A 82 -13.64 -17.21 3.92
N PRO A 83 -14.94 -17.52 4.01
CA PRO A 83 -15.55 -18.41 3.03
C PRO A 83 -15.55 -17.80 1.64
N THR A 84 -15.32 -18.62 0.63
CA THR A 84 -15.36 -18.22 -0.78
C THR A 84 -16.65 -18.69 -1.45
N GLN A 85 -17.06 -18.00 -2.50
CA GLN A 85 -18.09 -18.50 -3.42
C GLN A 85 -17.62 -18.41 -4.87
N PRO A 86 -18.10 -19.29 -5.77
CA PRO A 86 -17.83 -19.17 -7.19
C PRO A 86 -18.36 -17.84 -7.75
N LEU A 87 -17.58 -17.24 -8.65
CA LEU A 87 -17.95 -16.02 -9.36
C LEU A 87 -19.32 -16.13 -10.07
N SER A 88 -20.07 -15.05 -10.03
CA SER A 88 -21.32 -14.96 -10.74
C SER A 88 -21.68 -13.52 -11.09
N LYS A 89 -21.95 -13.24 -12.36
CA LYS A 89 -22.55 -11.98 -12.81
C LYS A 89 -23.98 -11.78 -12.32
N TRP A 90 -24.69 -12.86 -11.92
CA TRP A 90 -26.12 -12.85 -11.68
C TRP A 90 -26.55 -13.18 -10.26
N LYS A 91 -25.68 -13.85 -9.50
CA LYS A 91 -25.93 -14.14 -8.09
C LYS A 91 -25.13 -13.19 -7.23
N GLU A 92 -25.82 -12.55 -6.31
CA GLU A 92 -25.19 -11.67 -5.35
C GLU A 92 -24.17 -12.39 -4.48
N LEU A 93 -23.17 -11.63 -4.05
CA LEU A 93 -22.20 -12.10 -3.10
C LEU A 93 -22.86 -12.32 -1.74
N LYS A 94 -22.69 -13.46 -1.16
CA LYS A 94 -23.19 -13.74 0.19
C LYS A 94 -22.45 -12.88 1.22
N PRO A 95 -23.16 -12.37 2.22
CA PRO A 95 -22.51 -11.59 3.29
C PRO A 95 -21.34 -12.33 3.91
N GLY A 96 -20.20 -11.64 4.04
CA GLY A 96 -18.99 -12.18 4.65
C GLY A 96 -18.20 -13.16 3.78
N HIS A 97 -18.59 -13.41 2.52
CA HIS A 97 -17.85 -14.23 1.57
C HIS A 97 -16.93 -13.39 0.69
N GLN A 98 -15.82 -13.96 0.26
CA GLN A 98 -15.01 -13.47 -0.84
C GLN A 98 -15.31 -14.30 -2.10
N VAL A 99 -14.80 -13.84 -3.24
CA VAL A 99 -14.96 -14.55 -4.52
C VAL A 99 -13.82 -15.52 -4.76
N ASP A 100 -14.13 -16.62 -5.44
CA ASP A 100 -13.14 -17.61 -5.86
C ASP A 100 -12.46 -17.11 -7.15
N VAL A 101 -11.38 -16.35 -6.98
CA VAL A 101 -10.54 -15.87 -8.07
C VAL A 101 -9.12 -16.37 -7.90
N PRO A 102 -8.42 -16.68 -9.00
CA PRO A 102 -7.03 -17.06 -8.92
C PRO A 102 -6.17 -15.89 -8.44
N GLU A 103 -5.10 -16.23 -7.73
CA GLU A 103 -4.06 -15.28 -7.34
C GLU A 103 -3.21 -14.89 -8.55
N TRP A 104 -2.58 -13.71 -8.46
CA TRP A 104 -1.56 -13.34 -9.41
C TRP A 104 -0.37 -14.35 -9.38
N PRO A 105 0.19 -14.77 -10.52
CA PRO A 105 -0.02 -14.25 -11.89
C PRO A 105 -1.10 -14.97 -12.70
N GLU A 106 -1.85 -15.89 -12.15
CA GLU A 106 -2.84 -16.70 -12.90
C GLU A 106 -4.06 -15.87 -13.34
N ALA A 107 -4.30 -14.74 -12.65
CA ALA A 107 -5.38 -13.81 -12.98
C ALA A 107 -5.10 -12.93 -14.22
N VAL A 108 -3.84 -12.82 -14.64
CA VAL A 108 -3.40 -11.88 -15.68
C VAL A 108 -4.08 -12.16 -17.03
N GLY A 109 -4.55 -11.11 -17.72
CA GLY A 109 -5.21 -11.18 -19.02
C GLY A 109 -6.64 -11.68 -18.97
N ARG A 110 -7.30 -11.66 -17.82
CA ARG A 110 -8.67 -12.14 -17.66
C ARG A 110 -9.54 -11.15 -16.89
N TYR A 111 -10.84 -11.20 -17.19
CA TYR A 111 -11.87 -10.46 -16.47
C TYR A 111 -12.64 -11.40 -15.56
N TYR A 112 -12.79 -11.02 -14.32
CA TYR A 112 -13.57 -11.72 -13.30
C TYR A 112 -14.66 -10.80 -12.81
N ILE A 113 -15.92 -11.22 -12.88
CA ILE A 113 -17.06 -10.36 -12.57
C ILE A 113 -17.94 -11.03 -11.54
N GLN A 114 -18.21 -10.29 -10.46
CA GLN A 114 -19.11 -10.71 -9.39
C GLN A 114 -20.18 -9.64 -9.14
N ARG A 115 -21.43 -10.03 -9.13
CA ARG A 115 -22.53 -9.19 -8.64
C ARG A 115 -22.42 -9.07 -7.12
N LEU A 116 -22.25 -7.85 -6.61
CA LEU A 116 -22.14 -7.61 -5.17
C LEU A 116 -23.51 -7.46 -4.53
N THR A 117 -24.37 -6.66 -5.14
CA THR A 117 -25.72 -6.31 -4.70
C THR A 117 -26.66 -6.22 -5.90
N GLU A 118 -27.87 -5.74 -5.72
CA GLU A 118 -28.87 -5.64 -6.80
C GLU A 118 -28.35 -4.82 -7.98
N ASN A 119 -27.66 -3.70 -7.74
CA ASN A 119 -27.26 -2.75 -8.76
C ASN A 119 -25.75 -2.58 -8.94
N THR A 120 -24.95 -3.31 -8.15
CA THR A 120 -23.49 -3.12 -8.13
C THR A 120 -22.73 -4.39 -8.42
N TRP A 121 -21.72 -4.26 -9.30
CA TRP A 121 -20.79 -5.33 -9.69
C TRP A 121 -19.35 -4.93 -9.38
N TRP A 122 -18.58 -5.90 -8.96
CA TRP A 122 -17.13 -5.88 -8.86
C TRP A 122 -16.55 -6.52 -10.11
N ILE A 123 -15.60 -5.85 -10.75
CA ILE A 123 -14.94 -6.31 -11.96
C ILE A 123 -13.44 -6.24 -11.73
N LEU A 124 -12.78 -7.41 -11.69
CA LEU A 124 -11.33 -7.51 -11.63
C LEU A 124 -10.79 -7.74 -13.05
N ALA A 125 -9.84 -6.91 -13.46
CA ALA A 125 -9.03 -7.10 -14.65
C ALA A 125 -7.57 -7.15 -14.22
N ASP A 126 -6.87 -8.25 -14.51
CA ASP A 126 -5.53 -8.52 -14.01
C ASP A 126 -5.48 -8.49 -12.47
N LEU A 127 -4.91 -7.42 -11.90
CA LEU A 127 -4.80 -7.19 -10.46
C LEU A 127 -5.69 -6.06 -9.95
N PHE A 128 -6.41 -5.39 -10.85
CA PHE A 128 -7.07 -4.13 -10.57
C PHE A 128 -8.58 -4.29 -10.67
N ALA A 129 -9.27 -3.86 -9.65
CA ALA A 129 -10.72 -3.99 -9.58
C ALA A 129 -11.42 -2.64 -9.64
N VAL A 130 -12.50 -2.60 -10.41
CA VAL A 130 -13.40 -1.46 -10.53
C VAL A 130 -14.79 -1.80 -10.03
N THR A 131 -15.59 -0.79 -9.71
CA THR A 131 -17.00 -0.95 -9.35
C THR A 131 -17.88 -0.44 -10.48
N LEU A 132 -18.76 -1.29 -10.98
CA LEU A 132 -19.81 -0.90 -11.91
C LEU A 132 -21.15 -0.84 -11.16
N TYR A 133 -21.82 0.30 -11.24
CA TYR A 133 -23.20 0.48 -10.78
C TYR A 133 -24.12 0.67 -11.99
N VAL A 134 -25.22 -0.07 -12.03
CA VAL A 134 -26.21 0.02 -13.11
C VAL A 134 -27.53 0.50 -12.51
N GLY A 135 -27.87 1.74 -12.81
CA GLY A 135 -29.11 2.37 -12.39
C GLY A 135 -30.33 1.96 -13.24
N GLU A 136 -31.39 2.76 -13.17
CA GLU A 136 -32.61 2.52 -13.97
C GLU A 136 -32.41 2.87 -15.45
N PHE A 137 -31.73 3.99 -15.75
CA PHE A 137 -31.58 4.52 -17.10
C PHE A 137 -30.15 4.53 -17.62
N GLU A 138 -29.18 4.61 -16.72
CA GLU A 138 -27.76 4.72 -17.08
C GLU A 138 -26.86 3.99 -16.07
N ALA A 139 -25.58 3.86 -16.41
CA ALA A 139 -24.58 3.20 -15.59
C ALA A 139 -23.41 4.13 -15.25
N LEU A 140 -22.74 3.82 -14.12
CA LEU A 140 -21.59 4.51 -13.57
C LEU A 140 -20.49 3.49 -13.29
N ILE A 141 -19.23 3.87 -13.54
CA ILE A 141 -18.06 3.07 -13.16
C ILE A 141 -17.12 3.88 -12.27
N ILE A 142 -16.57 3.24 -11.26
CA ILE A 142 -15.57 3.83 -10.37
C ILE A 142 -14.23 3.22 -10.72
N ASP A 143 -13.32 4.09 -11.16
CA ASP A 143 -12.00 3.83 -11.70
C ASP A 143 -11.99 3.18 -13.10
N MET A 144 -10.84 3.32 -13.75
CA MET A 144 -10.55 2.80 -15.08
C MET A 144 -9.05 2.53 -15.21
N PRO A 145 -8.57 1.41 -14.69
CA PRO A 145 -7.17 1.00 -14.69
C PRO A 145 -6.49 1.08 -16.04
N GLU A 146 -5.21 1.46 -16.04
CA GLU A 146 -4.40 1.63 -17.24
C GLU A 146 -4.42 0.39 -18.16
N PHE A 147 -4.49 -0.79 -17.58
CA PHE A 147 -4.43 -2.07 -18.30
C PHE A 147 -5.77 -2.49 -18.91
N MET A 148 -6.87 -1.83 -18.58
CA MET A 148 -8.17 -2.16 -19.14
C MET A 148 -8.24 -1.89 -20.64
N VAL A 149 -8.63 -2.91 -21.40
CA VAL A 149 -8.91 -2.84 -22.83
C VAL A 149 -10.41 -2.62 -23.03
N MET A 150 -10.80 -1.55 -23.71
CA MET A 150 -12.20 -1.12 -23.81
C MET A 150 -13.10 -2.16 -24.47
N GLU A 151 -12.65 -2.76 -25.58
CA GLU A 151 -13.39 -3.78 -26.29
C GLU A 151 -13.66 -5.01 -25.43
N GLU A 152 -12.66 -5.40 -24.63
CA GLU A 152 -12.78 -6.54 -23.72
C GLU A 152 -13.70 -6.20 -22.54
N LEU A 153 -13.53 -5.02 -21.94
CA LEU A 153 -14.41 -4.57 -20.86
C LEU A 153 -15.86 -4.62 -21.32
N PHE A 154 -16.20 -3.94 -22.42
CA PHE A 154 -17.58 -3.86 -22.89
C PHE A 154 -18.13 -5.23 -23.32
N SER A 155 -17.33 -6.09 -23.96
CA SER A 155 -17.76 -7.45 -24.27
C SER A 155 -18.11 -8.29 -23.03
N ASN A 156 -17.51 -7.95 -21.89
CA ASN A 156 -17.76 -8.63 -20.63
C ASN A 156 -18.94 -8.05 -19.82
N ILE A 157 -19.32 -6.78 -20.05
CA ILE A 157 -20.36 -6.10 -19.27
C ILE A 157 -21.61 -5.71 -20.06
N ASP A 158 -21.64 -5.86 -21.38
CA ASP A 158 -22.79 -5.47 -22.22
C ASP A 158 -24.09 -6.16 -21.80
N ASP A 159 -24.03 -7.41 -21.38
CA ASP A 159 -25.16 -8.15 -20.84
C ASP A 159 -25.64 -7.63 -19.47
N ILE A 160 -24.75 -7.05 -18.68
CA ILE A 160 -25.05 -6.40 -17.38
C ILE A 160 -25.66 -5.03 -17.63
N LEU A 161 -25.13 -4.28 -18.59
CA LEU A 161 -25.65 -2.95 -18.96
C LEU A 161 -27.06 -3.01 -19.54
N ASP A 162 -27.42 -4.11 -20.20
CA ASP A 162 -28.73 -4.33 -20.83
C ASP A 162 -29.18 -3.13 -21.70
N GLY A 163 -28.25 -2.64 -22.52
CA GLY A 163 -28.47 -1.50 -23.42
C GLY A 163 -28.39 -0.11 -22.76
N LYS A 164 -28.20 -0.01 -21.46
CA LYS A 164 -28.05 1.26 -20.75
C LYS A 164 -26.67 1.87 -21.05
N PRO A 165 -26.61 3.19 -21.27
CA PRO A 165 -25.33 3.85 -21.50
C PRO A 165 -24.48 3.94 -20.21
N LEU A 166 -23.19 3.71 -20.34
CA LEU A 166 -22.22 3.96 -19.26
C LEU A 166 -21.74 5.42 -19.38
N THR A 167 -22.33 6.32 -18.63
CA THR A 167 -22.22 7.77 -18.82
C THR A 167 -21.26 8.44 -17.83
N THR A 168 -20.93 7.78 -16.73
CA THR A 168 -20.23 8.40 -15.62
C THR A 168 -19.02 7.57 -15.18
N LEU A 169 -17.88 8.25 -15.01
CA LEU A 169 -16.66 7.72 -14.44
C LEU A 169 -16.34 8.48 -13.15
N VAL A 170 -16.08 7.78 -12.07
CA VAL A 170 -15.69 8.37 -10.79
C VAL A 170 -14.25 8.00 -10.49
N TYR A 171 -13.44 8.96 -10.09
CA TYR A 171 -12.05 8.73 -9.67
C TYR A 171 -11.98 8.48 -8.16
N SER A 172 -11.35 7.39 -7.75
CA SER A 172 -11.02 7.13 -6.35
C SER A 172 -9.82 7.97 -5.90
N HIS A 173 -8.74 7.91 -6.68
CA HIS A 173 -7.52 8.69 -6.48
C HIS A 173 -6.71 8.77 -7.79
N PRO A 174 -5.77 9.72 -7.93
CA PRO A 174 -5.11 9.99 -9.21
C PRO A 174 -3.83 9.17 -9.43
N HIS A 175 -3.89 7.84 -9.30
CA HIS A 175 -2.83 6.96 -9.78
C HIS A 175 -3.19 6.34 -11.13
N THR A 176 -2.19 6.15 -12.00
CA THR A 176 -2.40 5.68 -13.38
C THR A 176 -2.88 4.24 -13.45
N ASP A 177 -2.45 3.41 -12.54
CA ASP A 177 -2.90 2.03 -12.41
C ASP A 177 -4.39 1.91 -12.03
N HIS A 178 -5.03 3.00 -11.61
CA HIS A 178 -6.47 3.07 -11.31
C HIS A 178 -7.28 3.95 -12.25
N ILE A 179 -6.69 5.03 -12.80
CA ILE A 179 -7.43 5.91 -13.72
C ILE A 179 -6.79 6.04 -15.10
N GLY A 180 -5.73 5.31 -15.38
CA GLY A 180 -4.90 5.48 -16.59
C GLY A 180 -5.60 5.21 -17.92
N ALA A 181 -6.67 4.41 -17.94
CA ALA A 181 -7.47 4.19 -19.13
C ALA A 181 -8.60 5.23 -19.33
N ALA A 182 -8.75 6.21 -18.45
CA ALA A 182 -9.85 7.18 -18.51
C ALA A 182 -9.96 7.91 -19.87
N GLN A 183 -8.84 8.26 -20.49
CA GLN A 183 -8.84 8.89 -21.81
C GLN A 183 -9.35 7.93 -22.90
N ARG A 184 -8.95 6.66 -22.85
CA ARG A 184 -9.43 5.63 -23.79
C ARG A 184 -10.92 5.39 -23.59
N PHE A 185 -11.36 5.30 -22.34
CA PHE A 185 -12.77 5.17 -22.00
C PHE A 185 -13.60 6.35 -22.53
N GLN A 186 -13.18 7.59 -22.27
CA GLN A 186 -13.86 8.78 -22.79
C GLN A 186 -13.91 8.79 -24.32
N GLY A 187 -12.83 8.40 -25.00
CA GLY A 187 -12.77 8.29 -26.47
C GLY A 187 -13.72 7.23 -27.00
N HIS A 188 -13.77 6.06 -26.38
CA HIS A 188 -14.68 4.97 -26.73
C HIS A 188 -16.16 5.40 -26.58
N GLN A 189 -16.51 6.04 -25.47
CA GLN A 189 -17.88 6.51 -25.23
C GLN A 189 -18.29 7.65 -26.18
N ARG A 190 -17.38 8.57 -26.47
CA ARG A 190 -17.63 9.65 -27.44
C ARG A 190 -17.89 9.10 -28.84
N ALA A 191 -17.23 8.03 -29.27
CA ALA A 191 -17.49 7.36 -30.53
C ALA A 191 -18.90 6.76 -30.61
N ARG A 192 -19.52 6.49 -29.46
CA ARG A 192 -20.90 6.03 -29.29
C ARG A 192 -21.91 7.18 -29.06
N GLY A 193 -21.45 8.43 -29.11
CA GLY A 193 -22.29 9.61 -28.92
C GLY A 193 -22.56 9.94 -27.44
N ILE A 194 -21.75 9.40 -26.51
CA ILE A 194 -21.91 9.57 -25.08
C ILE A 194 -20.83 10.52 -24.56
N ASP A 195 -21.23 11.65 -23.96
CA ASP A 195 -20.33 12.52 -23.22
C ASP A 195 -20.21 12.04 -21.78
N VAL A 196 -18.99 11.66 -21.41
CA VAL A 196 -18.72 11.10 -20.08
C VAL A 196 -18.61 12.21 -19.03
N LYS A 197 -19.42 12.09 -17.98
CA LYS A 197 -19.25 12.83 -16.73
C LYS A 197 -18.11 12.18 -15.93
N ILE A 198 -17.07 12.94 -15.61
CA ILE A 198 -15.97 12.49 -14.77
C ILE A 198 -16.08 13.19 -13.41
N ILE A 199 -16.28 12.41 -12.36
CA ILE A 199 -16.47 12.91 -10.99
C ILE A 199 -15.16 12.80 -10.22
N GLY A 200 -14.83 13.85 -9.48
CA GLY A 200 -13.71 13.94 -8.56
C GLY A 200 -13.74 15.24 -7.79
N THR A 201 -12.72 15.51 -7.00
CA THR A 201 -12.62 16.75 -6.21
C THR A 201 -11.63 17.74 -6.83
N GLN A 202 -11.62 18.95 -6.29
CA GLN A 202 -10.58 19.92 -6.62
C GLN A 202 -9.19 19.43 -6.20
N ARG A 203 -9.09 18.57 -5.17
CA ARG A 203 -7.82 17.93 -4.78
C ARG A 203 -7.34 16.98 -5.85
N THR A 204 -8.22 16.19 -6.44
CA THR A 204 -7.91 15.29 -7.57
C THR A 204 -7.27 16.08 -8.73
N ILE A 205 -7.87 17.22 -9.11
CA ILE A 205 -7.31 18.07 -10.17
C ILE A 205 -5.93 18.59 -9.78
N ARG A 206 -5.76 19.13 -8.56
CA ARG A 206 -4.47 19.66 -8.11
C ARG A 206 -3.38 18.60 -8.13
N GLU A 207 -3.70 17.37 -7.72
CA GLU A 207 -2.73 16.28 -7.71
C GLU A 207 -2.37 15.83 -9.12
N MET A 208 -3.35 15.71 -10.01
CA MET A 208 -3.12 15.43 -11.43
C MET A 208 -2.27 16.51 -12.11
N ASP A 209 -2.47 17.77 -11.76
CA ASP A 209 -1.69 18.91 -12.30
C ASP A 209 -0.26 18.92 -11.74
N ARG A 210 -0.09 18.60 -10.46
CA ARG A 210 1.22 18.46 -9.81
C ARG A 210 2.13 17.47 -10.55
N TYR A 211 1.56 16.33 -10.95
CA TYR A 211 2.29 15.28 -11.68
C TYR A 211 2.17 15.41 -13.20
N GLN A 212 1.55 16.48 -13.72
CA GLN A 212 1.35 16.73 -15.14
C GLN A 212 0.73 15.53 -15.87
N MET A 213 -0.22 14.84 -15.21
CA MET A 213 -0.83 13.64 -15.75
C MET A 213 -1.61 13.95 -17.03
N PRO A 214 -1.37 13.23 -18.14
CA PRO A 214 -2.03 13.44 -19.42
C PRO A 214 -3.41 12.73 -19.47
N LEU A 215 -4.22 12.88 -18.43
CA LEU A 215 -5.50 12.22 -18.28
C LEU A 215 -6.64 13.25 -18.20
N PRO A 216 -7.86 12.90 -18.57
CA PRO A 216 -9.02 13.79 -18.45
C PRO A 216 -9.22 14.24 -17.01
N ARG A 217 -9.37 15.56 -16.83
CA ARG A 217 -9.71 16.12 -15.51
C ARG A 217 -11.17 15.87 -15.18
N PRO A 218 -11.52 15.71 -13.89
CA PRO A 218 -12.92 15.78 -13.47
C PRO A 218 -13.62 17.01 -14.06
N ASN A 219 -14.78 16.80 -14.66
CA ASN A 219 -15.65 17.84 -15.19
C ASN A 219 -16.93 18.03 -14.34
N PHE A 220 -17.09 17.20 -13.32
CA PHE A 220 -18.07 17.35 -12.26
C PHE A 220 -17.33 17.29 -10.91
N ILE A 221 -17.31 18.44 -10.22
CA ILE A 221 -16.54 18.57 -8.98
C ILE A 221 -17.46 18.37 -7.79
N VAL A 222 -17.08 17.44 -6.93
CA VAL A 222 -17.68 17.21 -5.62
C VAL A 222 -16.85 17.95 -4.57
N ASP A 223 -17.50 18.47 -3.56
CA ASP A 223 -16.83 19.17 -2.46
C ASP A 223 -15.90 18.21 -1.68
N ASP A 224 -14.77 18.76 -1.19
CA ASP A 224 -13.90 18.04 -0.27
C ASP A 224 -14.65 17.72 1.04
N GLY A 225 -14.27 16.63 1.69
CA GLY A 225 -14.96 16.13 2.87
C GLY A 225 -15.95 15.02 2.51
N ARG A 226 -17.01 14.88 3.29
CA ARG A 226 -18.10 13.93 3.03
C ARG A 226 -19.20 14.64 2.27
N ALA A 227 -19.29 14.38 0.99
CA ALA A 227 -20.28 14.96 0.09
C ALA A 227 -21.22 13.90 -0.47
N VAL A 228 -22.32 14.35 -1.03
CA VAL A 228 -23.28 13.53 -1.75
C VAL A 228 -23.39 14.03 -3.17
N PHE A 229 -23.38 13.14 -4.14
CA PHE A 229 -23.75 13.45 -5.51
C PHE A 229 -24.89 12.55 -5.98
N GLU A 230 -25.77 13.11 -6.79
CA GLU A 230 -26.86 12.36 -7.39
C GLU A 230 -26.44 11.73 -8.72
N PHE A 231 -26.77 10.47 -8.89
CA PHE A 231 -26.67 9.75 -10.15
C PHE A 231 -27.91 8.89 -10.35
N ASP A 232 -28.55 9.04 -11.49
CA ASP A 232 -29.77 8.31 -11.87
C ASP A 232 -30.87 8.34 -10.79
N GLY A 233 -31.08 9.52 -10.18
CA GLY A 233 -32.06 9.75 -9.12
C GLY A 233 -31.72 9.12 -7.76
N ARG A 234 -30.48 8.68 -7.56
CA ARG A 234 -30.01 8.04 -6.33
C ARG A 234 -28.78 8.76 -5.77
N ASP A 235 -28.72 8.83 -4.45
CA ASP A 235 -27.63 9.48 -3.73
C ASP A 235 -26.44 8.56 -3.51
N PHE A 236 -25.27 9.02 -3.92
CA PHE A 236 -23.97 8.39 -3.67
C PHE A 236 -23.20 9.23 -2.67
N ILE A 237 -22.53 8.59 -1.72
CA ILE A 237 -21.58 9.26 -0.84
C ILE A 237 -20.22 9.27 -1.56
N TYR A 238 -19.61 10.45 -1.65
CA TYR A 238 -18.23 10.62 -2.07
C TYR A 238 -17.48 11.30 -0.92
N ALA A 239 -16.47 10.66 -0.39
CA ALA A 239 -15.78 11.18 0.78
C ALA A 239 -14.27 11.28 0.58
N SER A 240 -13.78 12.51 0.47
CA SER A 240 -12.36 12.87 0.46
C SER A 240 -12.02 13.57 1.78
N MET A 241 -11.89 12.77 2.84
CA MET A 241 -11.91 13.21 4.23
C MET A 241 -10.58 13.75 4.74
N VAL A 242 -9.47 13.42 4.08
CA VAL A 242 -8.12 13.76 4.54
C VAL A 242 -7.30 14.38 3.42
N ASP A 243 -6.33 15.22 3.78
CA ASP A 243 -5.50 15.88 2.79
C ASP A 243 -4.47 14.95 2.16
N TRP A 244 -3.98 13.98 2.93
CA TRP A 244 -2.93 13.06 2.50
C TRP A 244 -3.07 11.74 3.25
N ALA A 245 -3.18 10.65 2.50
CA ALA A 245 -3.07 9.29 3.02
C ALA A 245 -2.19 8.46 2.08
N HIS A 246 -2.76 7.74 1.12
CA HIS A 246 -2.04 7.08 0.06
C HIS A 246 -1.58 8.08 -1.01
N THR A 247 -2.44 9.05 -1.35
CA THR A 247 -2.14 10.20 -2.22
C THR A 247 -2.56 11.52 -1.57
N GLY A 248 -2.45 12.63 -2.32
CA GLY A 248 -3.00 13.93 -1.93
C GLY A 248 -4.50 14.08 -2.19
N ALA A 249 -5.17 13.05 -2.73
CA ALA A 249 -6.56 13.16 -3.19
C ALA A 249 -7.32 11.83 -3.10
N ASP A 250 -7.11 11.08 -2.02
CA ASP A 250 -7.82 9.83 -1.79
C ASP A 250 -9.28 10.06 -1.45
N ALA A 251 -10.14 9.24 -2.03
CA ALA A 251 -11.56 9.22 -1.74
C ALA A 251 -12.11 7.81 -1.64
N TYR A 252 -13.16 7.66 -0.87
CA TYR A 252 -14.02 6.49 -0.97
C TYR A 252 -15.41 6.88 -1.46
N VAL A 253 -16.07 5.94 -2.11
CA VAL A 253 -17.43 6.10 -2.64
C VAL A 253 -18.31 5.01 -2.05
N ILE A 254 -19.51 5.35 -1.61
CA ILE A 254 -20.52 4.38 -1.18
C ILE A 254 -21.72 4.52 -2.10
N THR A 255 -22.09 3.41 -2.73
CA THR A 255 -23.28 3.33 -3.60
C THR A 255 -24.58 3.34 -2.79
N PRO A 256 -25.73 3.65 -3.41
CA PRO A 256 -27.04 3.61 -2.74
C PRO A 256 -27.41 2.25 -2.15
N ASP A 257 -26.83 1.18 -2.65
CA ASP A 257 -26.98 -0.20 -2.18
C ASP A 257 -25.82 -0.68 -1.28
N GLU A 258 -25.14 0.29 -0.63
CA GLU A 258 -24.20 0.10 0.46
C GLU A 258 -22.92 -0.69 0.07
N VAL A 259 -22.45 -0.52 -1.17
CA VAL A 259 -21.14 -1.00 -1.60
C VAL A 259 -20.12 0.12 -1.46
N LEU A 260 -19.08 -0.12 -0.68
CA LEU A 260 -17.94 0.78 -0.54
C LEU A 260 -16.96 0.52 -1.69
N THR A 261 -16.47 1.58 -2.31
CA THR A 261 -15.26 1.54 -3.15
C THR A 261 -14.21 2.43 -2.53
N VAL A 262 -13.09 1.85 -2.18
CA VAL A 262 -11.88 2.54 -1.71
C VAL A 262 -10.67 1.79 -2.21
N VAL A 263 -9.70 2.50 -2.72
CA VAL A 263 -8.58 1.87 -3.43
C VAL A 263 -7.29 2.14 -2.67
N ASP A 264 -6.44 1.12 -2.53
CA ASP A 264 -5.10 1.16 -1.91
C ASP A 264 -5.02 1.57 -0.43
N ILE A 265 -6.13 1.48 0.29
CA ILE A 265 -6.17 1.83 1.71
C ILE A 265 -6.16 0.60 2.62
N PHE A 266 -6.85 -0.48 2.27
CA PHE A 266 -6.77 -1.74 3.02
C PHE A 266 -7.02 -2.94 2.11
N TYR A 267 -6.63 -4.15 2.54
CA TYR A 267 -6.57 -5.33 1.68
C TYR A 267 -7.43 -6.50 2.16
N GLY A 268 -8.55 -6.21 2.77
CA GLY A 268 -9.61 -7.18 3.10
C GLY A 268 -9.17 -8.43 3.85
N ASN A 269 -8.85 -9.48 3.10
CA ASN A 269 -8.39 -10.75 3.64
C ASN A 269 -6.86 -10.81 3.87
N ARG A 270 -6.15 -9.69 3.69
CA ARG A 270 -4.70 -9.57 3.88
C ARG A 270 -4.37 -8.37 4.75
N LEU A 271 -3.16 -8.36 5.27
CA LEU A 271 -2.57 -7.16 5.84
C LEU A 271 -2.10 -6.23 4.70
N PRO A 272 -1.77 -4.96 5.00
CA PRO A 272 -1.26 -4.06 3.98
C PRO A 272 -0.08 -4.64 3.21
N LEU A 273 0.07 -4.27 1.94
CA LEU A 273 1.20 -4.64 1.12
C LEU A 273 2.48 -3.90 1.58
N HIS A 274 3.60 -4.15 0.88
CA HIS A 274 4.86 -3.46 1.11
C HIS A 274 4.66 -1.95 1.21
N ASP A 275 5.36 -1.31 2.16
CA ASP A 275 5.32 0.14 2.43
C ASP A 275 3.88 0.70 2.59
N TYR A 276 2.96 -0.13 3.13
CA TYR A 276 1.52 0.20 3.16
C TYR A 276 1.00 0.64 1.78
N SER A 277 1.47 -0.02 0.71
CA SER A 277 1.13 0.32 -0.68
C SER A 277 1.54 1.73 -1.09
N GLY A 278 2.67 2.23 -0.59
CA GLY A 278 3.16 3.56 -0.93
C GLY A 278 2.43 4.70 -0.21
N VAL A 279 1.86 4.43 0.96
CA VAL A 279 1.25 5.47 1.80
C VAL A 279 2.19 6.63 2.01
N GLN A 280 1.72 7.85 1.76
CA GLN A 280 2.50 9.07 1.93
C GLN A 280 2.39 9.64 3.36
N ASN A 281 1.25 9.45 4.02
CA ASN A 281 1.00 9.92 5.37
C ASN A 281 0.23 8.87 6.18
N MET A 282 0.88 8.29 7.19
CA MET A 282 0.28 7.24 8.04
C MET A 282 -0.88 7.74 8.87
N ASN A 283 -0.83 8.99 9.36
CA ASN A 283 -1.94 9.54 10.11
C ASN A 283 -3.19 9.69 9.24
N GLY A 284 -3.05 10.25 8.03
CA GLY A 284 -4.13 10.35 7.06
C GLY A 284 -4.70 8.98 6.69
N TRP A 285 -3.82 7.99 6.47
CA TRP A 285 -4.22 6.62 6.17
C TRP A 285 -5.03 5.98 7.30
N VAL A 286 -4.65 6.18 8.55
CA VAL A 286 -5.45 5.75 9.70
C VAL A 286 -6.78 6.50 9.77
N GLN A 287 -6.78 7.82 9.51
CA GLN A 287 -7.98 8.63 9.54
C GLN A 287 -9.03 8.20 8.50
N ILE A 288 -8.62 7.97 7.24
CA ILE A 288 -9.57 7.53 6.20
C ILE A 288 -10.20 6.17 6.56
N MET A 289 -9.43 5.23 7.11
CA MET A 289 -9.97 3.96 7.60
C MET A 289 -10.96 4.13 8.77
N ARG A 290 -10.68 5.07 9.68
CA ARG A 290 -11.59 5.37 10.80
C ARG A 290 -12.92 5.96 10.31
N HIS A 291 -12.89 6.82 9.30
CA HIS A 291 -14.10 7.34 8.67
C HIS A 291 -14.92 6.22 8.02
N MET A 292 -14.27 5.39 7.19
CA MET A 292 -14.95 4.23 6.60
C MET A 292 -15.50 3.26 7.64
N ALA A 293 -14.82 3.08 8.76
CA ALA A 293 -15.30 2.25 9.87
C ALA A 293 -16.53 2.86 10.57
N GLY A 294 -16.80 4.15 10.41
CA GLY A 294 -18.00 4.83 10.90
C GLY A 294 -19.20 4.76 9.96
N GLU A 295 -18.96 4.55 8.66
CA GLU A 295 -20.01 4.50 7.63
C GLU A 295 -20.76 3.16 7.62
N ASP A 296 -21.96 3.17 7.02
CA ASP A 296 -22.74 1.95 6.76
C ASP A 296 -22.42 1.42 5.36
N TRP A 297 -21.91 0.19 5.31
CA TRP A 297 -21.63 -0.56 4.08
C TRP A 297 -21.47 -2.05 4.40
N HIS A 298 -21.74 -2.90 3.40
CA HIS A 298 -21.74 -4.36 3.56
C HIS A 298 -20.52 -5.04 2.96
N VAL A 299 -20.12 -4.60 1.78
CA VAL A 299 -19.00 -5.16 1.01
C VAL A 299 -18.22 -4.02 0.35
N ALA A 300 -16.94 -4.24 0.15
CA ALA A 300 -16.07 -3.24 -0.46
C ALA A 300 -15.32 -3.78 -1.68
N ASN A 301 -15.24 -2.98 -2.72
CA ASN A 301 -14.16 -3.02 -3.70
C ASN A 301 -12.97 -2.22 -3.15
N ILE A 302 -11.81 -2.85 -3.06
CA ILE A 302 -10.58 -2.28 -2.50
C ILE A 302 -9.51 -2.02 -3.55
N GLY A 303 -9.89 -2.09 -4.83
CA GLY A 303 -9.00 -1.83 -5.97
C GLY A 303 -8.13 -3.00 -6.39
N HIS A 304 -7.92 -3.99 -5.53
CA HIS A 304 -7.01 -5.11 -5.80
C HIS A 304 -7.55 -6.44 -5.29
N VAL A 305 -7.08 -7.50 -5.92
CA VAL A 305 -7.14 -8.90 -5.51
C VAL A 305 -8.54 -9.48 -5.30
N ASN A 306 -9.30 -9.01 -4.35
CA ASN A 306 -10.61 -9.55 -3.98
C ASN A 306 -11.49 -8.49 -3.32
N VAL A 307 -12.73 -8.83 -3.07
CA VAL A 307 -13.63 -8.01 -2.27
C VAL A 307 -13.26 -8.06 -0.80
N ALA A 308 -13.67 -7.03 -0.08
CA ALA A 308 -13.41 -6.91 1.35
C ALA A 308 -14.70 -6.71 2.16
N HIS A 309 -14.58 -6.91 3.45
CA HIS A 309 -15.65 -6.68 4.42
C HIS A 309 -15.15 -5.86 5.60
N ARG A 310 -16.08 -5.29 6.36
CA ARG A 310 -15.80 -4.47 7.54
C ARG A 310 -14.78 -5.09 8.50
N LYS A 311 -14.83 -6.43 8.67
CA LYS A 311 -13.85 -7.17 9.50
C LYS A 311 -12.42 -6.99 8.98
N GLY A 312 -12.21 -6.97 7.67
CA GLY A 312 -10.89 -6.73 7.06
C GLY A 312 -10.36 -5.33 7.34
N LEU A 313 -11.22 -4.31 7.22
CA LEU A 313 -10.88 -2.94 7.58
C LEU A 313 -10.48 -2.81 9.05
N LEU A 314 -11.30 -3.34 9.97
CA LEU A 314 -11.01 -3.29 11.40
C LEU A 314 -9.73 -4.04 11.75
N ARG A 315 -9.43 -5.15 11.07
CA ARG A 315 -8.17 -5.88 11.20
C ARG A 315 -6.97 -5.03 10.77
N SER A 316 -7.07 -4.29 9.68
CA SER A 316 -6.00 -3.40 9.21
C SER A 316 -5.73 -2.28 10.21
N LEU A 317 -6.78 -1.68 10.78
CA LEU A 317 -6.66 -0.70 11.85
C LEU A 317 -5.99 -1.29 13.09
N GLU A 318 -6.45 -2.45 13.54
CA GLU A 318 -5.93 -3.13 14.73
C GLU A 318 -4.46 -3.54 14.56
N TYR A 319 -4.09 -4.07 13.40
CA TYR A 319 -2.70 -4.39 13.08
C TYR A 319 -1.80 -3.16 13.12
N THR A 320 -2.22 -2.07 12.51
CA THR A 320 -1.47 -0.81 12.51
C THR A 320 -1.32 -0.28 13.94
N ASN A 321 -2.39 -0.33 14.73
CA ASN A 321 -2.33 0.01 16.14
C ASN A 321 -1.31 -0.83 16.93
N ASP A 322 -1.26 -2.14 16.66
CA ASP A 322 -0.29 -3.04 17.29
C ASP A 322 1.18 -2.66 16.93
N ILE A 323 1.42 -2.19 15.69
CA ILE A 323 2.75 -1.66 15.29
C ILE A 323 3.09 -0.39 16.10
N TYR A 324 2.15 0.56 16.22
CA TYR A 324 2.36 1.76 17.03
C TYR A 324 2.65 1.40 18.48
N ASP A 325 1.87 0.49 19.07
CA ASP A 325 2.08 0.01 20.44
C ASP A 325 3.46 -0.63 20.64
N ALA A 326 3.86 -1.48 19.72
CA ALA A 326 5.16 -2.13 19.77
C ALA A 326 6.29 -1.09 19.64
N TRP A 327 6.14 -0.12 18.72
CA TRP A 327 7.13 0.95 18.53
C TRP A 327 7.29 1.79 19.80
N PHE A 328 6.21 2.21 20.46
CA PHE A 328 6.27 2.99 21.71
C PHE A 328 6.91 2.22 22.86
N ARG A 329 6.88 0.88 22.84
CA ARG A 329 7.61 0.04 23.82
C ARG A 329 9.08 -0.15 23.48
N VAL A 330 9.39 -0.25 22.21
CA VAL A 330 10.74 -0.59 21.70
C VAL A 330 11.61 0.66 21.58
N ALA A 331 11.13 1.70 20.92
CA ALA A 331 11.93 2.87 20.57
C ALA A 331 12.63 3.55 21.78
N PRO A 332 11.99 3.69 22.96
CA PRO A 332 12.65 4.31 24.12
C PRO A 332 13.94 3.62 24.55
N LYS A 333 14.11 2.32 24.28
CA LYS A 333 15.32 1.57 24.61
C LYS A 333 16.56 2.08 23.85
N TYR A 334 16.32 2.66 22.66
CA TYR A 334 17.35 3.08 21.71
C TYR A 334 17.56 4.59 21.65
N TRP A 335 16.70 5.37 22.30
CA TRP A 335 16.85 6.83 22.41
C TRP A 335 17.84 7.25 23.52
N ASP A 336 18.54 6.31 24.15
CA ASP A 336 19.57 6.65 25.13
C ASP A 336 20.79 7.28 24.42
N ARG A 337 21.27 8.39 24.98
CA ARG A 337 22.46 9.11 24.49
C ARG A 337 23.70 8.22 24.41
N ASN A 338 23.80 7.17 25.22
CA ASN A 338 24.89 6.22 25.22
C ASN A 338 24.90 5.33 23.96
N PHE A 339 23.76 5.21 23.27
CA PHE A 339 23.64 4.47 22.03
C PHE A 339 24.21 5.22 20.81
N PHE A 340 24.14 6.55 20.80
CA PHE A 340 24.52 7.41 19.68
C PHE A 340 25.97 7.22 19.19
N PRO A 341 27.00 7.12 20.07
CA PRO A 341 28.37 6.97 19.61
C PRO A 341 28.65 5.69 18.84
N HIS A 342 27.90 4.62 19.11
CA HIS A 342 28.12 3.30 18.52
C HIS A 342 27.45 3.13 17.17
N ALA A 343 26.47 3.96 16.86
CA ALA A 343 25.75 3.90 15.57
C ALA A 343 26.43 4.72 14.46
N ALA A 344 27.40 5.53 14.82
CA ALA A 344 28.04 6.45 13.91
C ALA A 344 29.26 5.81 13.23
N VAL A 345 29.10 5.41 11.99
CA VAL A 345 30.18 4.83 11.19
C VAL A 345 30.29 5.57 9.85
N GLY A 346 31.47 6.14 9.57
CA GLY A 346 31.79 6.74 8.28
C GLY A 346 31.37 8.20 8.12
N GLU A 347 31.59 8.75 6.91
CA GLU A 347 31.43 10.18 6.60
C GLU A 347 29.98 10.67 6.60
N SER A 348 29.02 9.79 6.29
CA SER A 348 27.61 10.10 6.40
C SER A 348 27.06 9.78 7.78
N TYR A 349 27.76 10.23 8.77
CA TYR A 349 27.53 10.00 10.19
C TYR A 349 26.04 10.00 10.59
N VAL A 350 25.29 11.06 10.24
CA VAL A 350 23.88 11.19 10.63
C VAL A 350 23.00 10.21 9.84
N ALA A 351 23.22 10.07 8.54
CA ALA A 351 22.39 9.21 7.71
C ALA A 351 22.58 7.73 8.07
N THR A 352 23.82 7.29 8.27
CA THR A 352 24.13 5.92 8.68
C THR A 352 23.61 5.63 10.09
N PHE A 353 23.76 6.57 11.01
CA PHE A 353 23.22 6.49 12.34
C PHE A 353 21.69 6.32 12.33
N LEU A 354 20.97 7.21 11.67
CA LEU A 354 19.51 7.16 11.60
C LEU A 354 19.02 5.85 10.97
N ARG A 355 19.66 5.43 9.90
CA ARG A 355 19.34 4.17 9.23
C ARG A 355 19.50 2.98 10.18
N ASN A 356 20.66 2.85 10.83
CA ASN A 356 20.93 1.74 11.74
C ASN A 356 20.00 1.74 12.95
N LEU A 357 19.71 2.91 13.49
CA LEU A 357 18.76 3.09 14.59
C LEU A 357 17.36 2.63 14.16
N PHE A 358 16.90 3.06 13.01
CA PHE A 358 15.58 2.77 12.50
C PHE A 358 15.43 1.28 12.15
N ASP A 359 16.41 0.71 11.47
CA ASP A 359 16.43 -0.72 11.16
C ASP A 359 16.36 -1.56 12.43
N LYS A 360 17.11 -1.17 13.47
CA LYS A 360 17.12 -1.90 14.73
C LYS A 360 15.79 -1.83 15.46
N ILE A 361 15.20 -0.65 15.57
CA ILE A 361 13.89 -0.47 16.20
C ILE A 361 12.83 -1.25 15.41
N ALA A 362 12.78 -1.08 14.09
CA ALA A 362 11.81 -1.75 13.24
C ALA A 362 11.92 -3.29 13.30
N PHE A 363 13.15 -3.80 13.36
CA PHE A 363 13.41 -5.23 13.56
C PHE A 363 12.82 -5.74 14.88
N GLU A 364 13.05 -5.04 15.99
CA GLU A 364 12.49 -5.46 17.29
C GLU A 364 10.98 -5.33 17.34
N VAL A 365 10.42 -4.30 16.70
CA VAL A 365 8.97 -4.18 16.54
C VAL A 365 8.42 -5.38 15.77
N ALA A 366 9.02 -5.73 14.62
CA ALA A 366 8.61 -6.88 13.82
C ALA A 366 8.74 -8.20 14.59
N LEU A 367 9.81 -8.36 15.37
CA LEU A 367 10.03 -9.53 16.20
C LEU A 367 8.96 -9.64 17.31
N GLU A 368 8.63 -8.51 17.95
CA GLU A 368 7.57 -8.47 18.95
C GLU A 368 6.21 -8.84 18.35
N LEU A 369 5.87 -8.32 17.18
CA LEU A 369 4.67 -8.68 16.43
C LEU A 369 4.64 -10.18 16.12
N LYS A 370 5.74 -10.73 15.62
CA LYS A 370 5.85 -12.17 15.30
C LYS A 370 5.69 -13.07 16.53
N LEU A 371 6.33 -12.72 17.64
CA LEU A 371 6.35 -13.58 18.83
C LEU A 371 5.09 -13.46 19.68
N LYS A 372 4.59 -12.22 19.85
CA LYS A 372 3.47 -11.94 20.74
C LYS A 372 2.11 -11.98 20.06
N LEU A 373 2.05 -11.57 18.79
CA LEU A 373 0.79 -11.36 18.07
C LEU A 373 0.46 -12.46 17.08
N LYS A 374 1.40 -13.36 16.77
CA LYS A 374 1.14 -14.50 15.88
C LYS A 374 -0.15 -15.27 16.20
N PRO A 375 -0.48 -15.58 17.45
CA PRO A 375 -1.75 -16.24 17.77
C PRO A 375 -2.99 -15.40 17.45
N LYS A 376 -2.88 -14.07 17.54
CA LYS A 376 -3.95 -13.11 17.25
C LYS A 376 -4.18 -12.94 15.75
N TRP A 377 -3.09 -12.94 15.00
CA TRP A 377 -3.09 -12.56 13.59
C TRP A 377 -2.96 -13.77 12.67
N GLY A 378 -3.20 -14.97 12.98
CA GLY A 378 -3.13 -16.20 12.15
C GLY A 378 -2.40 -16.14 10.79
N HIS A 379 -2.35 -14.96 10.18
CA HIS A 379 -1.69 -14.57 8.93
C HIS A 379 -0.75 -13.39 9.15
N LEU A 380 0.14 -13.49 10.12
CA LEU A 380 1.21 -12.49 10.23
C LEU A 380 1.98 -12.47 8.92
N PRO A 381 2.22 -11.27 8.39
CA PRO A 381 3.14 -11.13 7.29
C PRO A 381 4.47 -11.75 7.68
N HIS A 382 5.19 -12.21 6.69
CA HIS A 382 6.59 -12.54 6.90
C HIS A 382 7.26 -11.39 7.68
N TRP A 383 8.17 -11.72 8.57
CA TRP A 383 8.83 -10.71 9.43
C TRP A 383 9.43 -9.53 8.64
N THR A 384 9.84 -9.74 7.37
CA THR A 384 10.31 -8.67 6.48
C THR A 384 9.23 -7.65 6.17
N LEU A 385 7.98 -8.08 5.96
CA LEU A 385 6.87 -7.16 5.73
C LEU A 385 6.49 -6.42 7.02
N ALA A 386 6.51 -7.10 8.17
CA ALA A 386 6.28 -6.46 9.45
C ALA A 386 7.38 -5.44 9.79
N HIS A 387 8.62 -5.72 9.43
CA HIS A 387 9.74 -4.77 9.54
C HIS A 387 9.52 -3.55 8.63
N ASP A 388 9.14 -3.77 7.40
CA ASP A 388 8.85 -2.73 6.44
C ASP A 388 7.71 -1.80 6.92
N HIS A 389 6.63 -2.37 7.41
CA HIS A 389 5.55 -1.59 8.03
C HIS A 389 6.01 -0.81 9.27
N ALA A 390 6.86 -1.42 10.09
CA ALA A 390 7.45 -0.74 11.25
C ALA A 390 8.37 0.41 10.84
N MET A 391 9.14 0.25 9.76
CA MET A 391 9.95 1.32 9.17
C MET A 391 9.09 2.49 8.70
N LYS A 392 7.97 2.22 8.05
CA LYS A 392 7.04 3.25 7.57
C LYS A 392 6.43 4.05 8.71
N VAL A 393 5.87 3.35 9.69
CA VAL A 393 5.30 3.98 10.90
C VAL A 393 6.35 4.79 11.65
N GLN A 394 7.57 4.26 11.77
CA GLN A 394 8.66 4.92 12.46
C GLN A 394 9.09 6.24 11.82
N TRP A 395 9.16 6.33 10.49
CA TRP A 395 9.44 7.58 9.81
C TRP A 395 8.41 8.65 10.14
N ASP A 396 7.15 8.29 10.11
CA ASP A 396 6.05 9.18 10.46
C ASP A 396 6.17 9.65 11.92
N LEU A 397 6.38 8.71 12.83
CA LEU A 397 6.56 9.01 14.24
C LEU A 397 7.81 9.85 14.51
N PHE A 398 8.95 9.53 13.90
CA PHE A 398 10.19 10.27 14.09
C PHE A 398 10.07 11.74 13.68
N LEU A 399 9.40 12.00 12.57
CA LEU A 399 9.21 13.37 12.09
C LEU A 399 8.24 14.18 12.94
N ASN A 400 7.20 13.53 13.46
CA ASN A 400 6.09 14.20 14.14
C ASN A 400 6.17 14.16 15.66
N TYR A 401 6.92 13.20 16.23
CA TYR A 401 6.94 12.90 17.69
C TYR A 401 8.28 13.16 18.36
N ARG A 402 8.98 14.18 18.00
CA ARG A 402 10.26 14.53 18.65
C ARG A 402 10.13 14.87 20.15
N TYR A 403 8.92 15.09 20.64
CA TYR A 403 8.66 15.54 22.00
C TYR A 403 8.09 14.42 22.85
N LYS A 404 8.91 13.89 23.74
CA LYS A 404 8.65 12.70 24.57
C LYS A 404 7.50 12.83 25.59
N ASP A 405 6.98 14.02 25.80
CA ASP A 405 6.18 14.32 26.99
C ASP A 405 4.67 14.43 26.72
N GLU A 406 4.22 14.17 25.48
CA GLU A 406 2.81 14.23 25.15
C GLU A 406 2.33 12.89 24.55
N PRO A 407 1.84 11.96 25.41
CA PRO A 407 1.23 10.70 24.93
C PRO A 407 -0.04 10.91 24.09
N GLU A 408 -0.54 12.15 23.99
CA GLU A 408 -1.79 12.49 23.32
C GLU A 408 -1.68 12.56 21.78
N ILE A 409 -0.48 12.47 21.21
CA ILE A 409 -0.26 12.60 19.77
C ILE A 409 -0.41 11.25 19.03
N ARG A 410 -0.62 10.15 19.72
CA ARG A 410 -0.91 8.86 19.12
C ARG A 410 -2.23 8.93 18.34
N PRO A 411 -2.29 8.52 17.06
CA PRO A 411 -3.55 8.50 16.35
C PRO A 411 -4.55 7.60 17.09
N SER A 412 -5.78 8.07 17.24
CA SER A 412 -6.87 7.22 17.67
C SER A 412 -7.17 6.19 16.58
N PHE A 413 -7.53 4.99 16.97
CA PHE A 413 -7.93 3.90 16.05
C PHE A 413 -9.44 3.61 16.13
N GLU A 414 -10.17 4.35 16.95
CA GLU A 414 -11.61 4.21 17.07
C GLU A 414 -12.34 4.74 15.82
N PRO A 415 -13.44 4.10 15.40
CA PRO A 415 -14.26 4.58 14.29
C PRO A 415 -14.76 6.02 14.51
N ILE A 416 -14.81 6.79 13.43
CA ILE A 416 -15.38 8.14 13.42
C ILE A 416 -16.78 8.06 12.82
N LYS A 417 -17.79 8.39 13.63
CA LYS A 417 -19.17 8.43 13.12
C LYS A 417 -19.33 9.58 12.14
N PRO A 418 -20.05 9.38 11.01
CA PRO A 418 -20.39 10.47 10.10
C PRO A 418 -21.08 11.62 10.85
N GLN A 419 -20.72 12.84 10.52
CA GLN A 419 -21.51 13.99 10.94
C GLN A 419 -22.77 14.02 10.08
N THR A 420 -23.92 13.99 10.72
CA THR A 420 -25.26 14.08 10.08
C THR A 420 -25.47 15.44 9.46
#